data_50dabf22a605308327e1c61c16a88160
#
_entry.id   50dabf22a605308327e1c61c16a88160
#
_cell.length_a   1.000
_cell.length_b   1.000
_cell.length_c   1.000
_cell.angle_alpha   90.00
_cell.angle_beta   90.00
_cell.angle_gamma   90.00
#
_symmetry.space_group_name_H-M   'P 1'
#
loop_
_entity.id
_entity.type
_entity.pdbx_description
1 polymer ?
#
loop_
_entity_poly.entity_id
_entity_poly.type
_entity_poly.pdbx_seq_one_letter_code
_entity_poly.pdbx_strand_id
1 'polypeptide(L)'
;MRSATLFHQESALTTNTSSTVTAFLGQIDRDGLMTFAEKGRNNPGSRGKNNVRTVMQGKYRSLSYVGNHEPVIVDEPLHLFGDNTAPAPGEIALSGLGGCLAVGITAVATWKQVKLSKLEVSLEADIGNPAAWGAGGAEMQPHQMGFQDIRVKVLIEGDAPRDVLDEIVRQANFYSPVANTFRNPIPMTVTLAD
;
A
#
# COMPACT_ATOMS: atom_id res chain seq x y z
N MET A 1 -56.73 16.50 56.26
CA MET A 1 -55.41 16.07 56.72
C MET A 1 -55.11 14.68 56.22
N ARG A 2 -54.35 14.52 55.15
CA ARG A 2 -53.78 13.24 54.73
C ARG A 2 -52.34 13.47 54.24
N SER A 3 -51.40 12.90 54.97
CA SER A 3 -49.98 12.93 54.74
C SER A 3 -49.65 12.06 53.53
N ALA A 4 -48.90 12.62 52.56
CA ALA A 4 -48.36 11.88 51.43
C ALA A 4 -46.90 11.58 51.69
N THR A 5 -46.55 10.30 51.80
CA THR A 5 -45.21 9.78 51.98
C THR A 5 -44.54 9.67 50.60
N LEU A 6 -43.46 10.39 50.37
CA LEU A 6 -42.61 10.29 49.20
C LEU A 6 -41.68 9.08 49.32
N PHE A 7 -41.82 8.11 48.42
CA PHE A 7 -40.84 7.05 48.21
C PHE A 7 -39.74 7.58 47.29
N HIS A 8 -38.52 7.64 47.82
CA HIS A 8 -37.30 7.79 46.99
C HIS A 8 -36.94 6.42 46.43
N GLN A 9 -36.96 6.34 45.10
CA GLN A 9 -36.49 5.19 44.35
C GLN A 9 -35.08 5.52 43.87
N GLU A 10 -34.06 4.96 44.54
CA GLU A 10 -32.69 5.00 44.05
C GLU A 10 -32.56 4.12 42.78
N SER A 11 -32.32 4.77 41.67
CA SER A 11 -32.00 4.13 40.41
C SER A 11 -30.53 3.73 40.43
N ALA A 12 -30.26 2.44 40.56
CA ALA A 12 -28.92 1.86 40.39
C ALA A 12 -28.49 2.00 38.91
N LEU A 13 -27.51 2.89 38.69
CA LEU A 13 -26.77 2.98 37.42
C LEU A 13 -25.93 1.73 37.26
N THR A 14 -26.42 0.77 36.50
CA THR A 14 -25.62 -0.33 35.95
C THR A 14 -24.70 0.23 34.87
N THR A 15 -23.43 0.42 35.20
CA THR A 15 -22.36 0.70 34.25
C THR A 15 -22.15 -0.54 33.38
N ASN A 16 -22.76 -0.51 32.21
CA ASN A 16 -22.53 -1.51 31.17
C ASN A 16 -21.16 -1.22 30.53
N THR A 17 -20.10 -1.83 31.02
CA THR A 17 -18.79 -1.85 30.37
C THR A 17 -18.88 -2.74 29.15
N SER A 18 -19.30 -2.14 28.04
CA SER A 18 -19.17 -2.75 26.71
C SER A 18 -17.67 -2.92 26.44
N SER A 19 -17.15 -4.11 26.66
CA SER A 19 -15.84 -4.51 26.15
C SER A 19 -15.94 -4.49 24.63
N THR A 20 -15.41 -3.45 23.98
CA THR A 20 -15.21 -3.42 22.53
C THR A 20 -14.24 -4.54 22.20
N VAL A 21 -14.75 -5.66 21.72
CA VAL A 21 -13.93 -6.74 21.16
C VAL A 21 -13.23 -6.16 19.93
N THR A 22 -11.93 -5.91 20.03
CA THR A 22 -11.12 -5.45 18.91
C THR A 22 -11.13 -6.54 17.85
N ALA A 23 -11.79 -6.28 16.71
CA ALA A 23 -11.77 -7.21 15.58
C ALA A 23 -10.38 -7.18 14.92
N PHE A 24 -9.73 -8.35 14.82
CA PHE A 24 -8.47 -8.47 14.10
C PHE A 24 -8.70 -8.58 12.59
N LEU A 25 -7.72 -8.10 11.81
CA LEU A 25 -7.68 -8.28 10.37
C LEU A 25 -7.53 -9.77 10.03
N GLY A 26 -8.02 -10.17 8.85
CA GLY A 26 -7.84 -11.52 8.34
C GLY A 26 -6.37 -11.90 8.30
N GLN A 27 -6.04 -13.11 8.78
CA GLN A 27 -4.68 -13.61 8.83
C GLN A 27 -4.39 -14.51 7.63
N ILE A 28 -3.14 -14.50 7.18
CA ILE A 28 -2.65 -15.43 6.17
C ILE A 28 -2.18 -16.74 6.83
N ASP A 29 -2.14 -17.80 6.02
CA ASP A 29 -1.60 -19.10 6.47
C ASP A 29 -0.11 -18.97 6.83
N ARG A 30 0.18 -19.13 8.12
CA ARG A 30 1.54 -19.02 8.65
C ARG A 30 2.44 -20.15 8.18
N ASP A 31 1.94 -21.39 8.17
CA ASP A 31 2.75 -22.56 7.82
C ASP A 31 3.08 -22.55 6.33
N GLY A 32 2.12 -22.16 5.50
CA GLY A 32 2.35 -21.87 4.08
C GLY A 32 3.39 -20.79 3.85
N LEU A 33 3.32 -19.67 4.61
CA LEU A 33 4.30 -18.58 4.56
C LEU A 33 5.71 -19.07 4.94
N MET A 34 5.84 -19.88 5.99
CA MET A 34 7.11 -20.45 6.45
C MET A 34 7.73 -21.37 5.39
N THR A 35 6.92 -22.23 4.80
CA THR A 35 7.33 -23.13 3.71
C THR A 35 7.79 -22.36 2.49
N PHE A 36 7.05 -21.30 2.12
CA PHE A 36 7.42 -20.42 1.00
C PHE A 36 8.75 -19.70 1.25
N ALA A 37 8.94 -19.17 2.46
CA ALA A 37 10.18 -18.50 2.85
C ALA A 37 11.39 -19.45 2.86
N GLU A 38 11.22 -20.70 3.25
CA GLU A 38 12.26 -21.72 3.19
C GLU A 38 12.68 -22.05 1.76
N LYS A 39 11.70 -22.22 0.85
CA LYS A 39 12.00 -22.39 -0.58
C LYS A 39 12.81 -21.23 -1.14
N GLY A 40 12.49 -20.00 -0.75
CA GLY A 40 13.23 -18.81 -1.16
C GLY A 40 14.68 -18.81 -0.64
N ARG A 41 14.90 -19.16 0.62
CA ARG A 41 16.24 -19.27 1.22
C ARG A 41 17.10 -20.34 0.53
N ASN A 42 16.47 -21.47 0.16
CA ASN A 42 17.15 -22.58 -0.51
C ASN A 42 17.42 -22.32 -1.99
N ASN A 43 16.81 -21.29 -2.58
CA ASN A 43 17.02 -20.89 -3.97
C ASN A 43 17.09 -19.35 -4.12
N PRO A 44 18.14 -18.70 -3.60
CA PRO A 44 18.27 -17.25 -3.57
C PRO A 44 18.38 -16.60 -4.96
N GLY A 45 18.73 -17.38 -5.99
CA GLY A 45 18.80 -16.94 -7.39
C GLY A 45 17.47 -17.03 -8.16
N SER A 46 16.41 -17.54 -7.52
CA SER A 46 15.10 -17.67 -8.17
C SER A 46 14.54 -16.31 -8.57
N ARG A 47 13.98 -16.21 -9.79
CA ARG A 47 13.37 -14.99 -10.32
C ARG A 47 11.99 -15.32 -10.88
N GLY A 48 11.00 -14.54 -10.47
CA GLY A 48 9.67 -14.53 -11.07
C GLY A 48 9.59 -13.57 -12.26
N LYS A 49 8.52 -13.68 -13.04
CA LYS A 49 8.18 -12.73 -14.11
C LYS A 49 6.80 -12.18 -13.86
N ASN A 50 6.68 -10.86 -13.95
CA ASN A 50 5.40 -10.16 -14.00
C ASN A 50 5.20 -9.63 -15.40
N ASN A 51 4.02 -9.83 -15.98
CA ASN A 51 3.68 -9.37 -17.31
C ASN A 51 2.47 -8.42 -17.21
N VAL A 52 2.61 -7.28 -17.86
CA VAL A 52 1.54 -6.29 -18.01
C VAL A 52 1.48 -5.88 -19.47
N ARG A 53 0.27 -5.77 -20.02
CA ARG A 53 0.03 -5.24 -21.35
C ARG A 53 -0.87 -4.04 -21.26
N THR A 54 -0.37 -2.85 -21.62
CA THR A 54 -1.12 -1.61 -21.60
C THR A 54 -1.55 -1.23 -23.01
N VAL A 55 -2.82 -0.84 -23.17
CA VAL A 55 -3.45 -0.44 -24.43
C VAL A 55 -4.08 0.93 -24.27
N MET A 56 -3.69 1.88 -25.11
CA MET A 56 -4.28 3.21 -25.16
C MET A 56 -5.69 3.18 -25.73
N GLN A 57 -6.61 3.91 -25.13
CA GLN A 57 -7.98 4.08 -25.61
C GLN A 57 -8.22 5.43 -26.30
N GLY A 58 -7.40 6.41 -26.01
CA GLY A 58 -7.47 7.77 -26.55
C GLY A 58 -7.04 8.79 -25.51
N LYS A 59 -6.56 9.95 -25.94
CA LYS A 59 -5.88 10.93 -25.10
C LYS A 59 -4.85 10.21 -24.21
N TYR A 60 -5.01 10.25 -22.88
CA TYR A 60 -4.13 9.59 -21.93
C TYR A 60 -4.77 8.38 -21.22
N ARG A 61 -6.04 8.07 -21.58
CA ARG A 61 -6.72 6.92 -21.00
C ARG A 61 -6.15 5.62 -21.54
N SER A 62 -5.78 4.70 -20.65
CA SER A 62 -5.28 3.39 -21.00
C SER A 62 -5.85 2.28 -20.10
N LEU A 63 -5.79 1.05 -20.60
CA LEU A 63 -6.14 -0.17 -19.88
C LEU A 63 -4.90 -1.05 -19.73
N SER A 64 -4.53 -1.35 -18.51
CA SER A 64 -3.40 -2.23 -18.18
C SER A 64 -3.91 -3.60 -17.72
N TYR A 65 -3.71 -4.60 -18.55
CA TYR A 65 -4.12 -5.99 -18.30
C TYR A 65 -3.04 -6.73 -17.51
N VAL A 66 -3.43 -7.28 -16.36
CA VAL A 66 -2.56 -8.01 -15.44
C VAL A 66 -3.16 -9.38 -15.15
N GLY A 67 -2.58 -10.44 -15.70
CA GLY A 67 -3.12 -11.79 -15.54
C GLY A 67 -4.57 -11.90 -16.00
N ASN A 68 -5.43 -12.48 -15.17
CA ASN A 68 -6.86 -12.68 -15.44
C ASN A 68 -7.74 -11.68 -14.65
N HIS A 69 -7.17 -10.60 -14.14
CA HIS A 69 -7.93 -9.57 -13.42
C HIS A 69 -8.57 -8.58 -14.39
N GLU A 70 -9.59 -7.86 -13.88
CA GLU A 70 -10.09 -6.68 -14.57
C GLU A 70 -8.95 -5.69 -14.82
N PRO A 71 -8.91 -5.01 -15.97
CA PRO A 71 -7.84 -4.11 -16.31
C PRO A 71 -7.77 -2.92 -15.34
N VAL A 72 -6.57 -2.56 -14.95
CA VAL A 72 -6.33 -1.31 -14.24
C VAL A 72 -6.49 -0.17 -15.24
N ILE A 73 -7.39 0.75 -14.94
CA ILE A 73 -7.63 1.95 -15.75
C ILE A 73 -6.69 3.03 -15.27
N VAL A 74 -6.06 3.73 -16.21
CA VAL A 74 -5.15 4.84 -15.95
C VAL A 74 -5.54 6.01 -16.84
N ASP A 75 -5.50 7.21 -16.31
CA ASP A 75 -5.78 8.46 -17.05
C ASP A 75 -4.89 9.57 -16.46
N GLU A 76 -4.98 10.78 -16.98
CA GLU A 76 -4.33 11.95 -16.43
C GLU A 76 -5.36 12.99 -15.96
N PRO A 77 -5.03 13.84 -14.99
CA PRO A 77 -5.92 14.90 -14.53
C PRO A 77 -6.11 15.98 -15.61
N LEU A 78 -7.19 16.75 -15.48
CA LEU A 78 -7.57 17.78 -16.46
C LEU A 78 -6.46 18.81 -16.73
N HIS A 79 -5.69 19.20 -15.71
CA HIS A 79 -4.59 20.17 -15.87
C HIS A 79 -3.39 19.62 -16.65
N LEU A 80 -3.33 18.29 -16.82
CA LEU A 80 -2.39 17.58 -17.69
C LEU A 80 -3.06 17.05 -18.96
N PHE A 81 -4.20 17.63 -19.36
CA PHE A 81 -4.95 17.35 -20.58
C PHE A 81 -5.61 15.96 -20.66
N GLY A 82 -5.69 15.21 -19.55
CA GLY A 82 -6.51 14.01 -19.42
C GLY A 82 -7.99 14.33 -19.18
N ASP A 83 -8.80 13.30 -18.99
CA ASP A 83 -10.22 13.42 -18.66
C ASP A 83 -10.52 13.15 -17.18
N ASN A 84 -9.49 12.87 -16.36
CA ASN A 84 -9.58 12.59 -14.93
C ASN A 84 -10.58 11.47 -14.60
N THR A 85 -10.61 10.43 -15.42
CA THR A 85 -11.54 9.29 -15.27
C THR A 85 -10.96 8.14 -14.45
N ALA A 86 -9.66 8.21 -14.12
CA ALA A 86 -8.94 7.22 -13.33
C ALA A 86 -7.67 7.84 -12.72
N PRO A 87 -7.01 7.14 -11.79
CA PRO A 87 -5.74 7.60 -11.23
C PRO A 87 -4.65 7.77 -12.29
N ALA A 88 -3.75 8.74 -12.05
CA ALA A 88 -2.60 8.98 -12.90
C ALA A 88 -1.53 7.87 -12.75
N PRO A 89 -0.64 7.68 -13.75
CA PRO A 89 0.42 6.64 -13.69
C PRO A 89 1.28 6.71 -12.43
N GLY A 90 1.63 7.92 -11.98
CA GLY A 90 2.38 8.13 -10.74
C GLY A 90 1.63 7.66 -9.50
N GLU A 91 0.32 7.91 -9.43
CA GLU A 91 -0.55 7.45 -8.33
C GLU A 91 -0.66 5.93 -8.30
N ILE A 92 -0.74 5.28 -9.48
CA ILE A 92 -0.71 3.82 -9.59
C ILE A 92 0.63 3.25 -9.11
N ALA A 93 1.74 3.88 -9.44
CA ALA A 93 3.06 3.47 -8.97
C ALA A 93 3.17 3.57 -7.43
N LEU A 94 2.69 4.66 -6.83
CA LEU A 94 2.61 4.81 -5.37
C LEU A 94 1.64 3.82 -4.73
N SER A 95 0.51 3.52 -5.38
CA SER A 95 -0.44 2.50 -4.93
C SER A 95 0.21 1.12 -4.88
N GLY A 96 1.01 0.76 -5.90
CA GLY A 96 1.82 -0.46 -5.91
C GLY A 96 2.82 -0.53 -4.76
N LEU A 97 3.48 0.58 -4.44
CA LEU A 97 4.39 0.69 -3.28
C LEU A 97 3.63 0.50 -1.96
N GLY A 98 2.51 1.20 -1.78
CA GLY A 98 1.67 1.09 -0.59
C GLY A 98 1.16 -0.32 -0.36
N GLY A 99 0.64 -0.95 -1.42
CA GLY A 99 0.18 -2.35 -1.40
C GLY A 99 1.30 -3.33 -1.03
N CYS A 100 2.50 -3.15 -1.62
CA CYS A 100 3.64 -4.01 -1.31
C CYS A 100 4.10 -3.87 0.16
N LEU A 101 4.10 -2.66 0.71
CA LEU A 101 4.41 -2.43 2.13
C LEU A 101 3.36 -3.05 3.04
N ALA A 102 2.07 -2.88 2.74
CA ALA A 102 0.98 -3.48 3.53
C ALA A 102 1.05 -5.02 3.54
N VAL A 103 1.29 -5.64 2.37
CA VAL A 103 1.52 -7.09 2.25
C VAL A 103 2.74 -7.52 3.06
N GLY A 104 3.85 -6.80 2.96
CA GLY A 104 5.07 -7.08 3.72
C GLY A 104 4.87 -6.99 5.23
N ILE A 105 4.17 -5.94 5.71
CA ILE A 105 3.84 -5.77 7.13
C ILE A 105 2.97 -6.93 7.63
N THR A 106 1.95 -7.32 6.87
CA THR A 106 1.08 -8.46 7.19
C THR A 106 1.88 -9.77 7.25
N ALA A 107 2.78 -10.00 6.30
CA ALA A 107 3.63 -11.19 6.28
C ALA A 107 4.58 -11.24 7.50
N VAL A 108 5.24 -10.13 7.84
CA VAL A 108 6.14 -10.06 9.01
C VAL A 108 5.37 -10.20 10.32
N ALA A 109 4.19 -9.59 10.44
CA ALA A 109 3.31 -9.74 11.59
C ALA A 109 2.90 -11.21 11.77
N THR A 110 2.49 -11.89 10.69
CA THR A 110 2.17 -13.33 10.71
C THR A 110 3.36 -14.18 11.13
N TRP A 111 4.55 -13.88 10.60
CA TRP A 111 5.80 -14.53 11.00
C TRP A 111 6.04 -14.42 12.51
N LYS A 112 5.90 -13.20 13.05
CA LYS A 112 6.08 -12.89 14.48
C LYS A 112 4.89 -13.31 15.35
N GLN A 113 3.82 -13.87 14.77
CA GLN A 113 2.57 -14.27 15.45
C GLN A 113 1.83 -13.08 16.11
N VAL A 114 1.96 -11.90 15.52
CA VAL A 114 1.24 -10.69 15.93
C VAL A 114 -0.03 -10.55 15.11
N LYS A 115 -1.16 -10.36 15.79
CA LYS A 115 -2.46 -10.12 15.17
C LYS A 115 -2.67 -8.62 15.03
N LEU A 116 -2.87 -8.17 13.80
CA LEU A 116 -3.13 -6.76 13.53
C LEU A 116 -4.64 -6.49 13.60
N SER A 117 -5.01 -5.40 14.25
CA SER A 117 -6.39 -4.87 14.26
C SER A 117 -6.57 -3.72 13.29
N LYS A 118 -5.48 -3.00 12.95
CA LYS A 118 -5.48 -1.92 11.97
C LYS A 118 -4.15 -1.85 11.23
N LEU A 119 -4.25 -1.59 9.93
CA LEU A 119 -3.10 -1.29 9.08
C LEU A 119 -3.53 -0.30 7.99
N GLU A 120 -2.89 0.86 7.96
CA GLU A 120 -3.07 1.87 6.94
C GLU A 120 -1.69 2.38 6.51
N VAL A 121 -1.46 2.48 5.21
CA VAL A 121 -0.23 2.99 4.63
C VAL A 121 -0.56 4.19 3.78
N SER A 122 -0.16 5.37 4.23
CA SER A 122 -0.35 6.64 3.52
C SER A 122 0.96 7.06 2.88
N LEU A 123 0.90 7.43 1.60
CA LEU A 123 2.05 7.84 0.82
C LEU A 123 1.84 9.25 0.26
N GLU A 124 2.90 10.02 0.29
CA GLU A 124 3.00 11.33 -0.35
C GLU A 124 4.33 11.38 -1.10
N ALA A 125 4.32 11.93 -2.30
CA ALA A 125 5.53 12.05 -3.10
C ALA A 125 5.59 13.38 -3.82
N ASP A 126 6.80 13.95 -3.90
CA ASP A 126 7.11 15.07 -4.79
C ASP A 126 7.54 14.50 -6.13
N ILE A 127 6.93 14.97 -7.20
CA ILE A 127 7.27 14.57 -8.56
C ILE A 127 7.90 15.74 -9.31
N GLY A 128 8.92 15.44 -10.11
CA GLY A 128 9.57 16.43 -10.97
C GLY A 128 8.61 17.04 -11.98
N ASN A 129 8.98 18.21 -12.52
CA ASN A 129 8.13 18.99 -13.39
C ASN A 129 7.63 18.21 -14.62
N PRO A 130 6.33 17.95 -14.77
CA PRO A 130 5.78 17.21 -15.92
C PRO A 130 5.84 18.02 -17.22
N ALA A 131 6.08 19.33 -17.18
CA ALA A 131 6.20 20.17 -18.39
C ALA A 131 7.36 19.77 -19.31
N ALA A 132 8.34 19.01 -18.80
CA ALA A 132 9.40 18.41 -19.60
C ALA A 132 8.94 17.21 -20.45
N TRP A 133 7.72 16.80 -20.28
CA TRP A 133 7.11 15.60 -20.84
C TRP A 133 6.91 15.70 -22.35
N GLY A 134 7.80 15.10 -23.09
CA GLY A 134 7.71 14.95 -24.54
C GLY A 134 7.92 16.20 -25.40
N ALA A 135 7.97 17.42 -24.87
CA ALA A 135 7.86 18.63 -25.67
C ALA A 135 9.01 19.64 -25.50
N GLY A 136 10.17 19.29 -25.04
CA GLY A 136 11.26 20.26 -24.99
C GLY A 136 12.16 20.20 -23.74
N GLY A 137 12.10 19.09 -23.01
CA GLY A 137 12.96 18.86 -21.85
C GLY A 137 14.38 18.41 -22.20
N ALA A 138 14.93 18.76 -23.35
CA ALA A 138 16.25 18.34 -23.79
C ALA A 138 17.39 18.73 -22.81
N GLU A 139 17.16 19.71 -21.97
CA GLU A 139 18.10 20.16 -20.97
C GLU A 139 17.92 19.48 -19.59
N MET A 140 16.78 18.77 -19.38
CA MET A 140 16.50 18.10 -18.11
C MET A 140 17.10 16.69 -18.07
N GLN A 141 17.73 16.38 -16.94
CA GLN A 141 18.26 15.05 -16.74
C GLN A 141 17.16 14.08 -16.28
N PRO A 142 17.18 12.79 -16.66
CA PRO A 142 16.15 11.82 -16.30
C PRO A 142 15.82 11.77 -14.79
N HIS A 143 16.80 11.94 -13.92
CA HIS A 143 16.60 11.94 -12.47
C HIS A 143 15.75 13.12 -11.96
N GLN A 144 15.58 14.19 -12.76
CA GLN A 144 14.78 15.36 -12.41
C GLN A 144 13.30 15.19 -12.76
N MET A 145 12.93 14.14 -13.50
CA MET A 145 11.58 13.95 -14.04
C MET A 145 10.73 12.92 -13.30
N GLY A 146 11.33 12.14 -12.40
CA GLY A 146 10.63 11.13 -11.61
C GLY A 146 10.20 11.64 -10.24
N PHE A 147 9.89 10.71 -9.37
CA PHE A 147 9.72 11.01 -7.95
C PHE A 147 11.03 11.52 -7.35
N GLN A 148 10.96 12.67 -6.67
CA GLN A 148 12.11 13.32 -6.05
C GLN A 148 12.22 12.94 -4.58
N ASP A 149 11.08 12.79 -3.90
CA ASP A 149 10.98 12.36 -2.53
C ASP A 149 9.69 11.58 -2.31
N ILE A 150 9.74 10.50 -1.52
CA ILE A 150 8.58 9.69 -1.17
C ILE A 150 8.52 9.55 0.35
N ARG A 151 7.46 10.05 0.94
CA ARG A 151 7.18 9.98 2.37
C ARG A 151 6.08 8.97 2.64
N VAL A 152 6.36 8.01 3.52
CA VAL A 152 5.42 6.95 3.88
C VAL A 152 5.11 7.03 5.37
N LYS A 153 3.82 7.06 5.71
CA LYS A 153 3.31 6.96 7.08
C LYS A 153 2.54 5.67 7.23
N VAL A 154 2.83 4.92 8.29
CA VAL A 154 2.15 3.67 8.60
C VAL A 154 1.42 3.82 9.93
N LEU A 155 0.10 3.66 9.90
CA LEU A 155 -0.73 3.49 11.08
C LEU A 155 -0.98 2.00 11.29
N ILE A 156 -0.47 1.47 12.39
CA ILE A 156 -0.53 0.03 12.71
C ILE A 156 -0.97 -0.15 14.16
N GLU A 157 -1.93 -1.07 14.38
CA GLU A 157 -2.41 -1.49 15.69
C GLU A 157 -2.50 -3.02 15.72
N GLY A 158 -2.25 -3.62 16.88
CA GLY A 158 -2.29 -5.08 17.05
C GLY A 158 -2.05 -5.49 18.51
N ASP A 159 -1.96 -6.80 18.74
CA ASP A 159 -1.77 -7.41 20.05
C ASP A 159 -0.30 -7.48 20.51
N ALA A 160 0.53 -6.52 20.07
CA ALA A 160 1.94 -6.42 20.39
C ALA A 160 2.33 -5.01 20.88
N PRO A 161 3.42 -4.88 21.66
CA PRO A 161 3.97 -3.59 22.06
C PRO A 161 4.44 -2.75 20.86
N ARG A 162 4.54 -1.44 21.08
CA ARG A 162 4.88 -0.47 20.03
C ARG A 162 6.23 -0.73 19.35
N ASP A 163 7.23 -1.13 20.11
CA ASP A 163 8.57 -1.45 19.59
C ASP A 163 8.56 -2.68 18.67
N VAL A 164 7.73 -3.66 18.96
CA VAL A 164 7.52 -4.83 18.08
C VAL A 164 6.80 -4.43 16.80
N LEU A 165 5.78 -3.55 16.88
CA LEU A 165 5.09 -3.03 15.70
C LEU A 165 6.04 -2.18 14.83
N ASP A 166 6.88 -1.35 15.43
CA ASP A 166 7.90 -0.58 14.71
C ASP A 166 8.92 -1.49 14.01
N GLU A 167 9.35 -2.59 14.66
CA GLU A 167 10.22 -3.58 14.05
C GLU A 167 9.57 -4.27 12.85
N ILE A 168 8.28 -4.61 12.94
CA ILE A 168 7.52 -5.20 11.83
C ILE A 168 7.55 -4.26 10.61
N VAL A 169 7.28 -2.97 10.82
CA VAL A 169 7.29 -1.96 9.74
C VAL A 169 8.69 -1.82 9.12
N ARG A 170 9.73 -1.71 9.96
CA ARG A 170 11.12 -1.60 9.47
C ARG A 170 11.55 -2.82 8.65
N GLN A 171 11.24 -4.02 9.12
CA GLN A 171 11.56 -5.26 8.45
C GLN A 171 10.80 -5.41 7.13
N ALA A 172 9.50 -5.09 7.09
CA ALA A 172 8.70 -5.10 5.88
C ALA A 172 9.24 -4.11 4.83
N ASN A 173 9.60 -2.89 5.25
CA ASN A 173 10.20 -1.89 4.39
C ASN A 173 11.56 -2.33 3.82
N PHE A 174 12.42 -2.94 4.64
CA PHE A 174 13.72 -3.42 4.22
C PHE A 174 13.62 -4.50 3.13
N TYR A 175 12.69 -5.43 3.27
CA TYR A 175 12.51 -6.55 2.33
C TYR A 175 11.47 -6.29 1.23
N SER A 176 10.83 -5.12 1.17
CA SER A 176 9.83 -4.83 0.15
C SER A 176 10.46 -4.78 -1.25
N PRO A 177 10.06 -5.67 -2.19
CA PRO A 177 10.58 -5.64 -3.55
C PRO A 177 10.30 -4.31 -4.25
N VAL A 178 9.07 -3.78 -4.12
CA VAL A 178 8.70 -2.53 -4.79
C VAL A 178 9.43 -1.34 -4.18
N ALA A 179 9.58 -1.25 -2.84
CA ALA A 179 10.36 -0.19 -2.21
C ALA A 179 11.83 -0.23 -2.66
N ASN A 180 12.40 -1.42 -2.80
CA ASN A 180 13.77 -1.56 -3.30
C ASN A 180 13.89 -1.23 -4.79
N THR A 181 12.84 -1.42 -5.59
CA THR A 181 12.77 -0.94 -6.97
C THR A 181 12.87 0.58 -7.04
N PHE A 182 12.18 1.30 -6.16
CA PHE A 182 12.27 2.78 -6.10
C PHE A 182 13.64 3.29 -5.61
N ARG A 183 14.36 2.50 -4.80
CA ARG A 183 15.67 2.91 -4.23
C ARG A 183 16.85 2.60 -5.14
N ASN A 184 16.75 1.57 -5.96
CA ASN A 184 17.87 1.05 -6.72
C ASN A 184 17.68 1.26 -8.22
N PRO A 185 18.74 1.60 -8.97
CA PRO A 185 18.65 1.65 -10.42
C PRO A 185 18.40 0.24 -10.99
N ILE A 186 17.45 0.15 -11.93
CA ILE A 186 17.10 -1.11 -12.59
C ILE A 186 17.38 -0.95 -14.07
N PRO A 187 18.09 -1.92 -14.71
CA PRO A 187 18.23 -1.94 -16.15
C PRO A 187 16.86 -2.02 -16.82
N MET A 188 16.57 -1.08 -17.72
CA MET A 188 15.32 -1.02 -18.48
C MET A 188 15.64 -0.88 -19.96
N THR A 189 15.00 -1.72 -20.79
CA THR A 189 15.11 -1.66 -22.23
C THR A 189 13.74 -1.41 -22.83
N VAL A 190 13.64 -0.41 -23.71
CA VAL A 190 12.43 -0.10 -24.48
C VAL A 190 12.75 -0.22 -25.95
N THR A 191 11.97 -1.03 -26.68
CA THR A 191 12.16 -1.29 -28.11
C THR A 191 10.84 -1.15 -28.85
N LEU A 192 10.91 -0.74 -30.11
CA LEU A 192 9.78 -0.86 -31.02
C LEU A 192 9.61 -2.35 -31.39
N ALA A 193 8.36 -2.84 -31.31
CA ALA A 193 8.03 -4.17 -31.82
C ALA A 193 7.78 -4.11 -33.34
N ASP A 194 8.09 -5.21 -34.03
CA ASP A 194 7.83 -5.41 -35.46
C ASP A 194 6.32 -5.55 -35.71
#